data_ab6d5c7ddf59c72e3c3deb03e6dc2a5e
#
_entry.id   ab6d5c7ddf59c72e3c3deb03e6dc2a5e
#
_cell.length_a   1.000
_cell.length_b   1.000
_cell.length_c   1.000
_cell.angle_alpha   90.00
_cell.angle_beta   90.00
_cell.angle_gamma   90.00
#
_symmetry.space_group_name_H-M   'P 1'
#
loop_
_entity.id
_entity.type
_entity.pdbx_description
1 polymer ?
#
loop_
_entity_poly.entity_id
_entity_poly.type
_entity_poly.pdbx_seq_one_letter_code
_entity_poly.pdbx_strand_id
1 'polypeptide(L)'
;MQTNRRNFLKESAKAGSVIVAANLLPLDIFASDEKVDKITILHTNDVHSRLESFPLDGSKNAGLGGVASRAELIKTIRAETEQVLLLDAGDIFQGTPYFNLYKGEPEIKAMSIMGYDACTMGNHDFDGGMENFSNQLIHAKFPVILCNYDVTSTPLEGKTIPYKIFTKGNLKIGVLGVGIELKGLVPDNLYGNTIYKNPIECANKTAEELKNKGCDMIICLSHLGDKYYDDKISDEILAKECFDIDLIIGGHTHRLFPEPRKYINRKGRDTLVNQVGWAGMHLGRLDFSITGKKKKNLDNAHSFLLGKKNVK
;
A
#
# COMPACT_ATOMS: atom_id res chain seq x y z
N MET A 1 28.31 -73.19 -10.33
CA MET A 1 29.04 -72.06 -10.96
C MET A 1 29.76 -71.27 -9.88
N GLN A 2 31.07 -71.46 -9.72
CA GLN A 2 31.88 -70.71 -8.76
C GLN A 2 32.17 -69.32 -9.36
N THR A 3 31.59 -68.27 -8.81
CA THR A 3 31.94 -66.91 -9.17
C THR A 3 33.30 -66.56 -8.58
N ASN A 4 34.28 -66.31 -9.45
CA ASN A 4 35.66 -66.04 -9.10
C ASN A 4 35.72 -64.69 -8.33
N ARG A 5 36.20 -64.70 -7.07
CA ARG A 5 36.37 -63.55 -6.18
C ARG A 5 37.01 -62.31 -6.85
N ARG A 6 37.89 -62.60 -7.84
CA ARG A 6 38.65 -61.60 -8.57
C ARG A 6 37.74 -60.75 -9.52
N ASN A 7 36.68 -61.36 -10.07
CA ASN A 7 35.74 -60.68 -10.92
C ASN A 7 34.73 -59.83 -10.09
N PHE A 8 34.31 -60.29 -8.88
CA PHE A 8 33.49 -59.53 -7.98
C PHE A 8 34.19 -58.24 -7.50
N LEU A 9 35.50 -58.33 -7.14
CA LEU A 9 36.25 -57.14 -6.73
C LEU A 9 36.49 -56.15 -7.87
N LYS A 10 36.63 -56.62 -9.13
CA LYS A 10 36.71 -55.70 -10.27
C LYS A 10 35.40 -54.96 -10.58
N GLU A 11 34.29 -55.63 -10.44
CA GLU A 11 32.98 -54.99 -10.63
C GLU A 11 32.63 -54.04 -9.47
N SER A 12 32.98 -54.41 -8.25
CA SER A 12 32.83 -53.54 -7.08
C SER A 12 33.71 -52.30 -7.14
N ALA A 13 34.93 -52.39 -7.69
CA ALA A 13 35.84 -51.26 -7.90
C ALA A 13 35.30 -50.30 -8.98
N LYS A 14 34.67 -50.83 -10.04
CA LYS A 14 34.00 -49.98 -11.06
C LYS A 14 32.78 -49.26 -10.54
N ALA A 15 31.95 -49.91 -9.69
CA ALA A 15 30.79 -49.27 -9.06
C ALA A 15 31.21 -48.20 -8.03
N GLY A 16 32.30 -48.45 -7.27
CA GLY A 16 32.84 -47.47 -6.33
C GLY A 16 33.41 -46.22 -7.00
N SER A 17 34.02 -46.36 -8.20
CA SER A 17 34.58 -45.24 -8.95
C SER A 17 33.52 -44.28 -9.51
N VAL A 18 32.32 -44.79 -9.83
CA VAL A 18 31.19 -43.96 -10.30
C VAL A 18 30.55 -43.17 -9.14
N ILE A 19 30.51 -43.76 -7.94
CA ILE A 19 29.96 -43.08 -6.75
C ILE A 19 30.90 -41.97 -6.24
N VAL A 20 32.23 -42.17 -6.33
CA VAL A 20 33.22 -41.16 -5.92
C VAL A 20 33.30 -40.00 -6.92
N ALA A 21 33.07 -40.24 -8.21
CA ALA A 21 33.00 -39.15 -9.21
C ALA A 21 31.74 -38.30 -9.10
N ALA A 22 30.62 -38.87 -8.63
CA ALA A 22 29.38 -38.12 -8.39
C ALA A 22 29.43 -37.19 -7.15
N ASN A 23 30.34 -37.48 -6.18
CA ASN A 23 30.51 -36.65 -4.99
C ASN A 23 31.56 -35.53 -5.14
N LEU A 24 32.24 -35.43 -6.30
CA LEU A 24 33.24 -34.41 -6.59
C LEU A 24 32.72 -33.30 -7.52
N LEU A 25 31.46 -33.37 -7.95
CA LEU A 25 30.83 -32.22 -8.58
C LEU A 25 30.39 -31.26 -7.45
N PRO A 26 30.86 -30.02 -7.44
CA PRO A 26 30.36 -29.06 -6.46
C PRO A 26 28.84 -28.94 -6.63
N LEU A 27 28.08 -29.26 -5.56
CA LEU A 27 26.64 -29.08 -5.49
C LEU A 27 26.22 -27.61 -5.65
N ASP A 28 27.17 -26.68 -5.73
CA ASP A 28 26.97 -25.26 -5.92
C ASP A 28 26.58 -24.85 -7.35
N ILE A 29 26.52 -25.79 -8.32
CA ILE A 29 26.24 -25.47 -9.74
C ILE A 29 24.72 -25.18 -9.97
N PHE A 30 23.84 -25.42 -8.99
CA PHE A 30 22.39 -25.24 -9.16
C PHE A 30 21.73 -24.30 -8.16
N ALA A 31 22.47 -23.71 -7.24
CA ALA A 31 21.98 -22.56 -6.50
C ALA A 31 22.21 -21.30 -7.35
N SER A 32 21.37 -21.07 -8.35
CA SER A 32 21.21 -19.71 -8.82
C SER A 32 20.65 -18.95 -7.61
N ASP A 33 21.44 -18.09 -6.98
CA ASP A 33 20.95 -17.10 -6.04
C ASP A 33 19.87 -16.29 -6.77
N GLU A 34 18.63 -16.74 -6.64
CA GLU A 34 17.51 -16.03 -7.23
C GLU A 34 17.48 -14.67 -6.54
N LYS A 35 17.82 -13.63 -7.30
CA LYS A 35 17.86 -12.26 -6.79
C LYS A 35 16.53 -11.92 -6.13
N VAL A 36 16.56 -11.64 -4.85
CA VAL A 36 15.41 -11.24 -4.05
C VAL A 36 15.51 -9.74 -3.78
N ASP A 37 14.62 -8.98 -4.39
CA ASP A 37 14.49 -7.55 -4.11
C ASP A 37 13.44 -7.35 -2.99
N LYS A 38 13.69 -6.42 -2.08
CA LYS A 38 12.81 -6.13 -0.93
C LYS A 38 12.22 -4.73 -1.03
N ILE A 39 11.00 -4.56 -0.54
CA ILE A 39 10.34 -3.27 -0.41
C ILE A 39 9.48 -3.22 0.85
N THR A 40 9.54 -2.11 1.56
CA THR A 40 8.67 -1.79 2.69
C THR A 40 7.62 -0.77 2.25
N ILE A 41 6.34 -1.11 2.42
CA ILE A 41 5.23 -0.21 2.22
C ILE A 41 4.78 0.29 3.59
N LEU A 42 4.90 1.59 3.82
CA LEU A 42 4.32 2.28 4.96
C LEU A 42 3.02 2.94 4.50
N HIS A 43 1.99 2.90 5.34
CA HIS A 43 0.74 3.53 4.96
C HIS A 43 -0.08 4.08 6.13
N THR A 44 -0.89 5.08 5.79
CA THR A 44 -1.94 5.65 6.64
C THR A 44 -3.24 5.76 5.85
N ASN A 45 -4.33 5.97 6.55
CA ASN A 45 -5.66 6.28 6.03
C ASN A 45 -6.44 7.04 7.10
N ASP A 46 -7.44 7.83 6.69
CA ASP A 46 -8.42 8.48 7.57
C ASP A 46 -7.75 9.26 8.72
N VAL A 47 -6.74 10.07 8.40
CA VAL A 47 -6.00 10.84 9.42
C VAL A 47 -6.85 11.95 10.02
N HIS A 48 -7.80 12.49 9.24
CA HIS A 48 -8.82 13.44 9.69
C HIS A 48 -8.24 14.62 10.46
N SER A 49 -7.29 15.34 9.84
CA SER A 49 -6.64 16.53 10.39
C SER A 49 -6.04 16.35 11.80
N ARG A 50 -5.84 15.11 12.25
CA ARG A 50 -5.28 14.81 13.56
C ARG A 50 -3.76 15.03 13.55
N LEU A 51 -3.36 16.29 13.75
CA LEU A 51 -1.94 16.68 13.85
C LEU A 51 -1.38 16.40 15.23
N GLU A 52 -2.14 16.71 16.28
CA GLU A 52 -1.75 16.43 17.66
C GLU A 52 -2.21 15.05 18.12
N SER A 53 -1.53 14.50 19.10
CA SER A 53 -2.03 13.33 19.81
C SER A 53 -3.36 13.63 20.51
N PHE A 54 -4.17 12.61 20.78
CA PHE A 54 -5.35 12.76 21.61
C PHE A 54 -4.99 13.34 22.97
N PRO A 55 -5.86 14.22 23.56
CA PRO A 55 -5.63 14.77 24.88
C PRO A 55 -5.41 13.69 25.95
N LEU A 56 -4.68 14.03 27.01
CA LEU A 56 -4.49 13.14 28.17
C LEU A 56 -5.70 13.27 29.13
N ASP A 57 -6.89 12.96 28.64
CA ASP A 57 -8.19 13.13 29.30
C ASP A 57 -8.73 11.87 29.97
N GLY A 58 -7.91 10.80 30.01
CA GLY A 58 -8.31 9.50 30.55
C GLY A 58 -9.17 8.62 29.62
N SER A 59 -9.49 9.11 28.41
CA SER A 59 -10.20 8.31 27.40
C SER A 59 -9.33 7.13 26.91
N LYS A 60 -9.96 6.15 26.22
CA LYS A 60 -9.25 5.01 25.64
C LYS A 60 -8.17 5.41 24.64
N ASN A 61 -8.33 6.56 23.99
CA ASN A 61 -7.40 7.07 22.98
C ASN A 61 -6.38 8.08 23.56
N ALA A 62 -6.44 8.40 24.86
CA ALA A 62 -5.60 9.41 25.49
C ALA A 62 -4.12 9.24 25.15
N GLY A 63 -3.51 10.29 24.61
CA GLY A 63 -2.09 10.33 24.21
C GLY A 63 -1.72 9.55 22.96
N LEU A 64 -2.69 8.96 22.23
CA LEU A 64 -2.43 8.24 20.99
C LEU A 64 -2.35 9.17 19.78
N GLY A 65 -1.66 8.71 18.73
CA GLY A 65 -1.51 9.41 17.47
C GLY A 65 -0.49 10.54 17.51
N GLY A 66 -0.73 11.54 16.67
CA GLY A 66 0.11 12.73 16.53
C GLY A 66 1.17 12.62 15.44
N VAL A 67 1.29 13.72 14.66
CA VAL A 67 2.20 13.79 13.51
C VAL A 67 3.67 13.66 13.90
N ALA A 68 4.07 14.16 15.09
CA ALA A 68 5.45 14.08 15.56
C ALA A 68 5.89 12.63 15.82
N SER A 69 5.06 11.83 16.50
CA SER A 69 5.33 10.40 16.75
C SER A 69 5.37 9.61 15.43
N ARG A 70 4.48 9.95 14.50
CA ARG A 70 4.46 9.33 13.17
C ARG A 70 5.72 9.65 12.38
N ALA A 71 6.15 10.93 12.38
CA ALA A 71 7.35 11.38 11.68
C ALA A 71 8.62 10.71 12.24
N GLU A 72 8.73 10.58 13.56
CA GLU A 72 9.85 9.90 14.21
C GLU A 72 9.95 8.43 13.81
N LEU A 73 8.82 7.71 13.85
CA LEU A 73 8.79 6.30 13.45
C LEU A 73 9.13 6.11 11.98
N ILE A 74 8.57 6.93 11.08
CA ILE A 74 8.89 6.89 9.65
C ILE A 74 10.40 7.12 9.43
N LYS A 75 10.99 8.10 10.12
CA LYS A 75 12.44 8.37 10.07
C LYS A 75 13.26 7.18 10.51
N THR A 76 12.87 6.54 11.62
CA THR A 76 13.54 5.34 12.14
C THR A 76 13.50 4.20 11.13
N ILE A 77 12.31 3.88 10.58
CA ILE A 77 12.16 2.80 9.60
C ILE A 77 12.99 3.08 8.34
N ARG A 78 13.01 4.34 7.86
CA ARG A 78 13.81 4.71 6.69
C ARG A 78 15.32 4.63 6.94
N ALA A 79 15.78 4.76 8.17
CA ALA A 79 17.19 4.56 8.53
C ALA A 79 17.59 3.08 8.55
N GLU A 80 16.64 2.18 8.78
CA GLU A 80 16.85 0.73 8.85
C GLU A 80 16.55 0.01 7.52
N THR A 81 15.84 0.65 6.61
CA THR A 81 15.29 0.03 5.39
C THR A 81 15.53 0.91 4.17
N GLU A 82 16.26 0.39 3.19
CA GLU A 82 16.65 1.18 2.00
C GLU A 82 15.47 1.52 1.07
N GLN A 83 14.58 0.56 0.84
CA GLN A 83 13.50 0.70 -0.13
C GLN A 83 12.16 0.87 0.58
N VAL A 84 11.77 2.13 0.82
CA VAL A 84 10.51 2.48 1.49
C VAL A 84 9.61 3.28 0.55
N LEU A 85 8.32 2.95 0.54
CA LEU A 85 7.25 3.71 -0.10
C LEU A 85 6.21 4.05 0.96
N LEU A 86 5.92 5.35 1.16
CA LEU A 86 4.98 5.86 2.15
C LEU A 86 3.74 6.41 1.46
N LEU A 87 2.57 5.81 1.72
CA LEU A 87 1.33 6.03 1.01
C LEU A 87 0.18 6.41 1.96
N ASP A 88 -0.82 7.12 1.44
CA ASP A 88 -2.04 7.45 2.19
C ASP A 88 -3.29 7.14 1.37
N ALA A 89 -4.31 6.57 2.00
CA ALA A 89 -5.55 6.14 1.35
C ALA A 89 -6.72 7.13 1.51
N GLY A 90 -6.43 8.43 1.71
CA GLY A 90 -7.43 9.50 1.72
C GLY A 90 -8.06 9.77 3.09
N ASP A 91 -9.00 10.71 3.10
CA ASP A 91 -9.56 11.36 4.30
C ASP A 91 -8.46 11.99 5.17
N ILE A 92 -7.65 12.80 4.50
CA ILE A 92 -6.58 13.61 5.12
C ILE A 92 -7.22 14.71 5.97
N PHE A 93 -8.28 15.33 5.43
CA PHE A 93 -8.95 16.50 5.97
C PHE A 93 -10.09 16.17 6.93
N GLN A 94 -10.58 17.21 7.61
CA GLN A 94 -11.74 17.22 8.49
C GLN A 94 -11.55 16.35 9.78
N GLY A 95 -12.16 16.74 10.86
CA GLY A 95 -12.19 15.99 12.13
C GLY A 95 -11.53 16.72 13.31
N THR A 96 -10.80 17.81 13.09
CA THR A 96 -10.24 18.65 14.14
C THR A 96 -10.37 20.15 13.84
N PRO A 97 -10.24 21.04 14.85
CA PRO A 97 -10.24 22.49 14.64
C PRO A 97 -9.17 22.98 13.65
N TYR A 98 -8.10 22.24 13.43
CA TYR A 98 -7.06 22.60 12.45
C TYR A 98 -7.65 22.78 11.06
N PHE A 99 -8.45 21.84 10.58
CA PHE A 99 -9.11 21.97 9.28
C PHE A 99 -10.04 23.19 9.21
N ASN A 100 -10.79 23.45 10.27
CA ASN A 100 -11.71 24.60 10.30
C ASN A 100 -10.96 25.94 10.19
N LEU A 101 -9.77 26.03 10.80
CA LEU A 101 -8.95 27.25 10.83
C LEU A 101 -8.05 27.39 9.61
N TYR A 102 -7.37 26.30 9.22
CA TYR A 102 -6.26 26.33 8.24
C TYR A 102 -6.58 25.60 6.93
N LYS A 103 -7.80 25.02 6.81
CA LYS A 103 -8.32 24.45 5.56
C LYS A 103 -7.47 23.33 4.93
N GLY A 104 -6.61 22.67 5.71
CA GLY A 104 -5.79 21.54 5.25
C GLY A 104 -4.33 21.88 4.96
N GLU A 105 -3.92 23.14 5.04
CA GLU A 105 -2.53 23.55 4.80
C GLU A 105 -1.52 22.81 5.71
N PRO A 106 -1.70 22.77 7.05
CA PRO A 106 -0.75 22.08 7.92
C PRO A 106 -0.72 20.56 7.70
N GLU A 107 -1.83 19.94 7.31
CA GLU A 107 -1.91 18.52 6.99
C GLU A 107 -1.03 18.18 5.78
N ILE A 108 -1.21 18.88 4.67
CA ILE A 108 -0.43 18.66 3.44
C ILE A 108 1.05 19.00 3.65
N LYS A 109 1.36 20.08 4.39
CA LYS A 109 2.74 20.41 4.75
C LYS A 109 3.40 19.33 5.59
N ALA A 110 2.68 18.80 6.60
CA ALA A 110 3.18 17.73 7.46
C ALA A 110 3.45 16.45 6.65
N MET A 111 2.55 16.04 5.75
CA MET A 111 2.75 14.92 4.85
C MET A 111 3.97 15.14 3.95
N SER A 112 4.12 16.34 3.40
CA SER A 112 5.27 16.70 2.56
C SER A 112 6.60 16.63 3.31
N ILE A 113 6.64 17.07 4.58
CA ILE A 113 7.82 17.01 5.45
C ILE A 113 8.15 15.56 5.80
N MET A 114 7.14 14.74 6.11
CA MET A 114 7.32 13.30 6.38
C MET A 114 7.72 12.51 5.14
N GLY A 115 7.63 13.11 3.94
CA GLY A 115 8.00 12.50 2.67
C GLY A 115 7.04 11.43 2.22
N TYR A 116 5.73 11.70 2.28
CA TYR A 116 4.76 10.84 1.60
C TYR A 116 5.09 10.79 0.11
N ASP A 117 5.01 9.58 -0.47
CA ASP A 117 5.29 9.35 -1.89
C ASP A 117 4.03 9.58 -2.75
N ALA A 118 2.83 9.27 -2.22
CA ALA A 118 1.54 9.53 -2.88
C ALA A 118 0.37 9.44 -1.89
N CYS A 119 -0.78 10.00 -2.28
CA CYS A 119 -2.07 9.78 -1.63
C CYS A 119 -3.19 9.60 -2.66
N THR A 120 -4.35 9.10 -2.23
CA THR A 120 -5.62 9.24 -2.94
C THR A 120 -6.53 10.22 -2.21
N MET A 121 -7.76 10.43 -2.69
CA MET A 121 -8.76 11.27 -2.04
C MET A 121 -9.84 10.41 -1.39
N GLY A 122 -10.23 10.81 -0.19
CA GLY A 122 -11.46 10.35 0.44
C GLY A 122 -12.61 11.36 0.31
N ASN A 123 -13.76 11.04 0.86
CA ASN A 123 -14.93 11.91 0.81
C ASN A 123 -14.76 13.18 1.64
N HIS A 124 -14.09 13.13 2.78
CA HIS A 124 -13.84 14.30 3.61
C HIS A 124 -12.77 15.24 3.07
N ASP A 125 -12.00 14.83 2.08
CA ASP A 125 -11.10 15.73 1.37
C ASP A 125 -11.87 16.76 0.52
N PHE A 126 -13.17 16.52 0.28
CA PHE A 126 -14.08 17.47 -0.35
C PHE A 126 -14.80 18.41 0.62
N ASP A 127 -14.70 18.27 1.94
CA ASP A 127 -15.45 19.06 2.93
C ASP A 127 -15.19 20.57 2.87
N GLY A 128 -14.03 20.98 2.39
CA GLY A 128 -13.71 22.38 2.09
C GLY A 128 -14.07 22.81 0.67
N GLY A 129 -14.61 21.91 -0.14
CA GLY A 129 -14.80 22.08 -1.58
C GLY A 129 -13.53 21.82 -2.38
N MET A 130 -13.69 21.51 -3.67
CA MET A 130 -12.59 21.21 -4.58
C MET A 130 -11.59 22.34 -4.74
N GLU A 131 -12.05 23.60 -4.71
CA GLU A 131 -11.18 24.76 -4.80
C GLU A 131 -10.23 24.81 -3.59
N ASN A 132 -10.75 24.55 -2.38
CA ASN A 132 -9.94 24.48 -1.19
C ASN A 132 -8.87 23.39 -1.32
N PHE A 133 -9.26 22.15 -1.64
CA PHE A 133 -8.31 21.04 -1.80
C PHE A 133 -7.25 21.39 -2.84
N SER A 134 -7.67 21.88 -4.00
CA SER A 134 -6.81 22.33 -5.09
C SER A 134 -5.78 23.39 -4.65
N ASN A 135 -6.18 24.34 -3.80
CA ASN A 135 -5.29 25.39 -3.29
C ASN A 135 -4.25 24.82 -2.32
N GLN A 136 -4.59 23.79 -1.53
CA GLN A 136 -3.64 23.18 -0.63
C GLN A 136 -2.57 22.34 -1.35
N LEU A 137 -2.84 21.86 -2.56
CA LEU A 137 -1.87 21.07 -3.33
C LEU A 137 -0.59 21.83 -3.71
N ILE A 138 -0.56 23.16 -3.61
CA ILE A 138 0.69 23.94 -3.76
C ILE A 138 1.74 23.57 -2.72
N HIS A 139 1.32 23.03 -1.57
CA HIS A 139 2.18 22.59 -0.48
C HIS A 139 2.57 21.11 -0.59
N ALA A 140 1.95 20.34 -1.52
CA ALA A 140 2.19 18.92 -1.69
C ALA A 140 3.49 18.67 -2.48
N LYS A 141 4.36 17.81 -1.94
CA LYS A 141 5.54 17.28 -2.64
C LYS A 141 5.30 15.87 -3.17
N PHE A 142 4.06 15.44 -3.19
CA PHE A 142 3.60 14.12 -3.63
C PHE A 142 2.36 14.28 -4.53
N PRO A 143 2.13 13.37 -5.48
CA PRO A 143 0.94 13.39 -6.31
C PRO A 143 -0.29 12.88 -5.56
N VAL A 144 -1.45 13.39 -5.97
CA VAL A 144 -2.76 12.80 -5.69
C VAL A 144 -3.10 11.85 -6.83
N ILE A 145 -3.31 10.58 -6.50
CA ILE A 145 -3.55 9.51 -7.47
C ILE A 145 -5.02 9.10 -7.42
N LEU A 146 -5.71 9.22 -8.57
CA LEU A 146 -7.15 8.96 -8.64
C LEU A 146 -7.56 8.63 -10.08
N CYS A 147 -8.05 7.41 -10.34
CA CYS A 147 -8.36 6.97 -11.69
C CYS A 147 -9.87 6.89 -12.02
N ASN A 148 -10.74 6.95 -11.01
CA ASN A 148 -12.18 6.78 -11.20
C ASN A 148 -13.03 8.05 -11.03
N TYR A 149 -12.40 9.22 -10.83
CA TYR A 149 -13.08 10.51 -10.95
C TYR A 149 -12.62 11.24 -12.20
N ASP A 150 -13.56 11.71 -13.00
CA ASP A 150 -13.30 12.67 -14.05
C ASP A 150 -13.48 14.07 -13.44
N VAL A 151 -12.37 14.75 -13.30
CA VAL A 151 -12.29 16.09 -12.70
C VAL A 151 -12.14 17.19 -13.74
N THR A 152 -12.39 16.88 -15.02
CA THR A 152 -12.37 17.85 -16.11
C THR A 152 -13.33 18.98 -15.83
N SER A 153 -12.96 20.23 -16.12
CA SER A 153 -13.71 21.43 -15.83
C SER A 153 -14.03 21.65 -14.34
N THR A 154 -13.14 21.15 -13.46
CA THR A 154 -13.17 21.40 -12.02
C THR A 154 -11.85 22.03 -11.55
N PRO A 155 -11.76 22.61 -10.36
CA PRO A 155 -10.50 23.12 -9.80
C PRO A 155 -9.39 22.09 -9.66
N LEU A 156 -9.68 20.78 -9.77
CA LEU A 156 -8.74 19.68 -9.69
C LEU A 156 -8.22 19.24 -11.08
N GLU A 157 -8.71 19.81 -12.17
CA GLU A 157 -8.22 19.49 -13.52
C GLU A 157 -6.69 19.68 -13.62
N GLY A 158 -6.02 18.62 -14.07
CA GLY A 158 -4.55 18.58 -14.18
C GLY A 158 -3.79 18.47 -12.86
N LYS A 159 -4.49 18.39 -11.71
CA LYS A 159 -3.86 18.28 -10.37
C LYS A 159 -3.89 16.86 -9.79
N THR A 160 -4.63 15.96 -10.40
CA THR A 160 -4.64 14.52 -10.08
C THR A 160 -4.10 13.73 -11.26
N ILE A 161 -3.57 12.54 -10.98
CA ILE A 161 -3.08 11.61 -12.00
C ILE A 161 -3.68 10.23 -11.77
N PRO A 162 -3.93 9.41 -12.82
CA PRO A 162 -4.57 8.11 -12.64
C PRO A 162 -3.66 7.09 -11.95
N TYR A 163 -2.35 7.21 -12.13
CA TYR A 163 -1.35 6.36 -11.49
C TYR A 163 0.03 7.01 -11.47
N LYS A 164 0.92 6.44 -10.65
CA LYS A 164 2.36 6.75 -10.63
C LYS A 164 3.18 5.47 -10.59
N ILE A 165 4.32 5.45 -11.29
CA ILE A 165 5.31 4.36 -11.18
C ILE A 165 6.48 4.88 -10.36
N PHE A 166 6.82 4.16 -9.30
CA PHE A 166 7.97 4.42 -8.44
C PHE A 166 9.04 3.37 -8.71
N THR A 167 10.28 3.81 -8.86
CA THR A 167 11.44 2.92 -8.91
C THR A 167 12.09 2.89 -7.54
N LYS A 168 12.14 1.71 -6.93
CA LYS A 168 12.75 1.47 -5.62
C LYS A 168 13.76 0.33 -5.77
N GLY A 169 15.05 0.66 -5.78
CA GLY A 169 16.10 -0.28 -6.19
C GLY A 169 15.88 -0.77 -7.63
N ASN A 170 15.73 -2.08 -7.81
CA ASN A 170 15.44 -2.68 -9.12
C ASN A 170 13.94 -2.84 -9.41
N LEU A 171 13.07 -2.53 -8.42
CA LEU A 171 11.64 -2.74 -8.52
C LEU A 171 10.92 -1.54 -9.13
N LYS A 172 9.98 -1.83 -10.02
CA LYS A 172 8.97 -0.87 -10.50
C LYS A 172 7.65 -1.13 -9.78
N ILE A 173 7.24 -0.20 -8.93
CA ILE A 173 6.00 -0.28 -8.17
C ILE A 173 4.99 0.66 -8.81
N GLY A 174 3.92 0.10 -9.39
CA GLY A 174 2.79 0.87 -9.89
C GLY A 174 1.80 1.18 -8.76
N VAL A 175 1.43 2.45 -8.62
CA VAL A 175 0.41 2.86 -7.65
C VAL A 175 -0.72 3.53 -8.40
N LEU A 176 -1.95 3.05 -8.21
CA LEU A 176 -3.20 3.65 -8.71
C LEU A 176 -4.08 4.03 -7.53
N GLY A 177 -5.13 4.84 -7.76
CA GLY A 177 -6.04 5.26 -6.70
C GLY A 177 -7.49 5.22 -7.13
N VAL A 178 -8.40 4.89 -6.21
CA VAL A 178 -9.85 4.92 -6.41
C VAL A 178 -10.54 5.58 -5.21
N GLY A 179 -11.52 6.44 -5.51
CA GLY A 179 -12.38 7.08 -4.52
C GLY A 179 -13.80 6.51 -4.52
N ILE A 180 -14.52 6.76 -3.44
CA ILE A 180 -15.91 6.35 -3.22
C ILE A 180 -16.89 7.23 -4.01
N GLU A 181 -18.10 6.76 -4.27
CA GLU A 181 -19.15 7.57 -4.86
C GLU A 181 -19.53 8.73 -3.91
N LEU A 182 -19.43 9.97 -4.43
CA LEU A 182 -19.64 11.18 -3.63
C LEU A 182 -21.12 11.52 -3.49
N LYS A 183 -21.96 11.13 -4.45
CA LYS A 183 -23.40 11.43 -4.46
C LYS A 183 -24.08 10.82 -3.22
N GLY A 184 -24.76 11.68 -2.47
CA GLY A 184 -25.44 11.29 -1.24
C GLY A 184 -24.52 11.16 -0.02
N LEU A 185 -23.19 11.30 -0.21
CA LEU A 185 -22.19 11.29 0.86
C LEU A 185 -21.59 12.68 1.08
N VAL A 186 -21.35 13.42 0.00
CA VAL A 186 -20.80 14.78 0.00
C VAL A 186 -21.84 15.70 -0.63
N PRO A 187 -22.06 16.93 -0.11
CA PRO A 187 -22.93 17.92 -0.76
C PRO A 187 -22.48 18.23 -2.19
N ASP A 188 -23.42 18.28 -3.14
CA ASP A 188 -23.14 18.41 -4.58
C ASP A 188 -22.27 19.63 -4.93
N ASN A 189 -22.46 20.75 -4.23
CA ASN A 189 -21.69 21.97 -4.43
C ASN A 189 -20.22 21.85 -4.03
N LEU A 190 -19.83 20.84 -3.25
CA LEU A 190 -18.44 20.63 -2.80
C LEU A 190 -17.60 19.82 -3.79
N TYR A 191 -18.25 18.95 -4.60
CA TYR A 191 -17.56 18.19 -5.65
C TYR A 191 -17.94 18.61 -7.08
N GLY A 192 -18.93 19.52 -7.24
CA GLY A 192 -19.28 20.20 -8.48
C GLY A 192 -19.48 19.24 -9.66
N ASN A 193 -18.77 19.47 -10.75
CA ASN A 193 -18.88 18.70 -11.99
C ASN A 193 -18.07 17.39 -12.00
N THR A 194 -17.54 16.93 -10.87
CA THR A 194 -16.81 15.66 -10.80
C THR A 194 -17.71 14.50 -11.20
N ILE A 195 -17.26 13.69 -12.18
CA ILE A 195 -18.00 12.52 -12.64
C ILE A 195 -17.38 11.28 -12.02
N TYR A 196 -18.17 10.56 -11.23
CA TYR A 196 -17.80 9.26 -10.68
C TYR A 196 -17.90 8.18 -11.78
N LYS A 197 -16.85 7.39 -11.94
CA LYS A 197 -16.80 6.24 -12.85
C LYS A 197 -16.68 4.95 -12.02
N ASN A 198 -17.09 3.82 -12.60
CA ASN A 198 -16.99 2.53 -11.92
C ASN A 198 -15.56 2.25 -11.48
N PRO A 199 -15.28 2.12 -10.17
CA PRO A 199 -13.92 1.98 -9.65
C PRO A 199 -13.27 0.65 -10.04
N ILE A 200 -14.06 -0.43 -10.21
CA ILE A 200 -13.53 -1.74 -10.62
C ILE A 200 -13.02 -1.67 -12.06
N GLU A 201 -13.80 -1.08 -12.97
CA GLU A 201 -13.41 -0.94 -14.37
C GLU A 201 -12.18 -0.03 -14.51
N CYS A 202 -12.18 1.12 -13.82
CA CYS A 202 -11.07 2.05 -13.86
C CYS A 202 -9.80 1.45 -13.25
N ALA A 203 -9.91 0.78 -12.10
CA ALA A 203 -8.78 0.13 -11.46
C ALA A 203 -8.19 -0.99 -12.32
N ASN A 204 -9.02 -1.83 -12.92
CA ASN A 204 -8.56 -2.91 -13.80
C ASN A 204 -7.86 -2.38 -15.05
N LYS A 205 -8.44 -1.38 -15.73
CA LYS A 205 -7.82 -0.73 -16.89
C LYS A 205 -6.45 -0.13 -16.54
N THR A 206 -6.38 0.58 -15.42
CA THR A 206 -5.14 1.22 -14.97
C THR A 206 -4.10 0.19 -14.52
N ALA A 207 -4.52 -0.88 -13.83
CA ALA A 207 -3.63 -1.97 -13.43
C ALA A 207 -3.06 -2.73 -14.64
N GLU A 208 -3.86 -2.95 -15.69
CA GLU A 208 -3.40 -3.55 -16.95
C GLU A 208 -2.34 -2.66 -17.62
N GLU A 209 -2.55 -1.35 -17.67
CA GLU A 209 -1.56 -0.41 -18.21
C GLU A 209 -0.25 -0.46 -17.42
N LEU A 210 -0.32 -0.46 -16.08
CA LEU A 210 0.85 -0.58 -15.21
C LEU A 210 1.59 -1.92 -15.43
N LYS A 211 0.84 -3.01 -15.61
CA LYS A 211 1.40 -4.32 -15.93
C LYS A 211 2.15 -4.30 -17.26
N ASN A 212 1.55 -3.70 -18.29
CA ASN A 212 2.16 -3.56 -19.61
C ASN A 212 3.41 -2.66 -19.61
N LYS A 213 3.50 -1.70 -18.67
CA LYS A 213 4.70 -0.88 -18.41
C LYS A 213 5.78 -1.61 -17.61
N GLY A 214 5.55 -2.89 -17.28
CA GLY A 214 6.53 -3.76 -16.64
C GLY A 214 6.61 -3.63 -15.12
N CYS A 215 5.59 -3.09 -14.46
CA CYS A 215 5.57 -3.03 -13.00
C CYS A 215 5.68 -4.42 -12.38
N ASP A 216 6.50 -4.53 -11.33
CA ASP A 216 6.74 -5.75 -10.58
C ASP A 216 5.65 -5.98 -9.53
N MET A 217 5.13 -4.89 -8.94
CA MET A 217 4.02 -4.88 -7.98
C MET A 217 3.06 -3.75 -8.33
N ILE A 218 1.76 -3.97 -8.14
CA ILE A 218 0.70 -2.98 -8.37
C ILE A 218 -0.09 -2.80 -7.07
N ILE A 219 -0.13 -1.57 -6.58
CA ILE A 219 -0.81 -1.15 -5.35
C ILE A 219 -1.98 -0.23 -5.72
N CYS A 220 -3.14 -0.48 -5.13
CA CYS A 220 -4.30 0.40 -5.20
C CYS A 220 -4.48 1.13 -3.86
N LEU A 221 -4.46 2.45 -3.89
CA LEU A 221 -4.95 3.28 -2.79
C LEU A 221 -6.46 3.38 -2.94
N SER A 222 -7.20 2.89 -1.98
CA SER A 222 -8.67 2.80 -2.07
C SER A 222 -9.33 3.56 -0.94
N HIS A 223 -10.29 4.42 -1.31
CA HIS A 223 -11.17 5.02 -0.32
C HIS A 223 -12.61 4.50 -0.47
N LEU A 224 -12.78 3.23 -0.86
CA LEU A 224 -14.09 2.60 -1.06
C LEU A 224 -14.71 2.09 0.25
N GLY A 225 -13.88 1.79 1.25
CA GLY A 225 -14.28 1.11 2.48
C GLY A 225 -14.12 -0.41 2.41
N ASP A 226 -13.96 -1.05 3.57
CA ASP A 226 -13.66 -2.48 3.72
C ASP A 226 -14.73 -3.37 3.06
N LYS A 227 -15.96 -3.31 3.58
CA LYS A 227 -17.15 -4.04 3.07
C LYS A 227 -18.44 -3.46 3.61
N TYR A 228 -19.53 -3.73 2.91
CA TYR A 228 -20.89 -3.33 3.25
C TYR A 228 -21.82 -4.54 3.32
N TYR A 229 -23.02 -4.34 3.85
CA TYR A 229 -24.07 -5.38 3.93
C TYR A 229 -24.88 -5.48 2.62
N ASP A 230 -24.77 -4.48 1.75
CA ASP A 230 -25.37 -4.38 0.43
C ASP A 230 -24.32 -4.58 -0.67
N ASP A 231 -24.73 -4.44 -1.93
CA ASP A 231 -23.85 -4.61 -3.11
C ASP A 231 -22.98 -3.37 -3.41
N LYS A 232 -22.85 -2.43 -2.47
CA LYS A 232 -21.98 -1.26 -2.63
C LYS A 232 -20.54 -1.72 -2.83
N ILE A 233 -19.90 -1.17 -3.88
CA ILE A 233 -18.51 -1.51 -4.20
C ILE A 233 -17.61 -1.14 -3.03
N SER A 234 -16.78 -2.10 -2.64
CA SER A 234 -15.88 -2.05 -1.47
C SER A 234 -14.51 -2.64 -1.82
N ASP A 235 -13.56 -2.52 -0.91
CA ASP A 235 -12.22 -3.12 -1.05
C ASP A 235 -12.29 -4.64 -1.21
N GLU A 236 -13.21 -5.30 -0.48
CA GLU A 236 -13.46 -6.74 -0.61
C GLU A 236 -13.92 -7.10 -2.03
N ILE A 237 -14.89 -6.34 -2.59
CA ILE A 237 -15.41 -6.58 -3.94
C ILE A 237 -14.32 -6.25 -4.97
N LEU A 238 -13.63 -5.11 -4.84
CA LEU A 238 -12.53 -4.75 -5.73
C LEU A 238 -11.44 -5.83 -5.74
N ALA A 239 -11.04 -6.35 -4.57
CA ALA A 239 -10.01 -7.39 -4.47
C ALA A 239 -10.41 -8.69 -5.20
N LYS A 240 -11.69 -9.07 -5.14
CA LYS A 240 -12.22 -10.26 -5.85
C LYS A 240 -12.39 -10.04 -7.35
N GLU A 241 -12.74 -8.82 -7.77
CA GLU A 241 -13.06 -8.47 -9.16
C GLU A 241 -11.84 -7.93 -9.94
N CYS A 242 -10.71 -7.68 -9.29
CA CYS A 242 -9.50 -7.21 -9.97
C CYS A 242 -8.72 -8.37 -10.65
N PHE A 243 -7.81 -7.99 -11.56
CA PHE A 243 -6.98 -8.93 -12.32
C PHE A 243 -5.50 -8.87 -11.92
N ASP A 244 -4.94 -7.68 -11.72
CA ASP A 244 -3.49 -7.48 -11.58
C ASP A 244 -3.08 -6.62 -10.38
N ILE A 245 -4.01 -6.35 -9.45
CA ILE A 245 -3.71 -5.63 -8.21
C ILE A 245 -3.19 -6.63 -7.18
N ASP A 246 -2.04 -6.33 -6.58
CA ASP A 246 -1.39 -7.18 -5.58
C ASP A 246 -1.75 -6.78 -4.14
N LEU A 247 -1.91 -5.45 -3.91
CA LEU A 247 -2.20 -4.88 -2.60
C LEU A 247 -3.22 -3.73 -2.74
N ILE A 248 -4.23 -3.72 -1.91
CA ILE A 248 -5.16 -2.61 -1.70
C ILE A 248 -4.87 -2.03 -0.31
N ILE A 249 -4.55 -0.75 -0.25
CA ILE A 249 -4.50 0.02 0.98
C ILE A 249 -5.83 0.77 1.07
N GLY A 250 -6.68 0.38 2.01
CA GLY A 250 -8.04 0.86 2.16
C GLY A 250 -8.19 1.99 3.18
N GLY A 251 -9.33 2.69 3.10
CA GLY A 251 -9.76 3.73 4.04
C GLY A 251 -11.27 3.73 4.27
N HIS A 252 -11.85 4.88 4.65
CA HIS A 252 -13.28 5.19 4.79
C HIS A 252 -14.00 4.50 5.97
N THR A 253 -13.83 3.21 6.16
CA THR A 253 -14.54 2.46 7.22
C THR A 253 -13.81 2.43 8.54
N HIS A 254 -12.64 3.07 8.65
CA HIS A 254 -11.83 3.17 9.87
C HIS A 254 -11.47 1.81 10.50
N ARG A 255 -11.39 0.75 9.70
CA ARG A 255 -11.05 -0.58 10.21
C ARG A 255 -9.57 -0.68 10.53
N LEU A 256 -9.26 -1.33 11.63
CA LEU A 256 -7.90 -1.74 11.95
C LEU A 256 -7.78 -3.23 11.67
N PHE A 257 -6.93 -3.60 10.71
CA PHE A 257 -6.61 -4.99 10.45
C PHE A 257 -5.29 -5.33 11.15
N PRO A 258 -5.29 -6.33 12.04
CA PRO A 258 -4.05 -6.81 12.66
C PRO A 258 -3.07 -7.34 11.61
N GLU A 259 -3.61 -7.99 10.58
CA GLU A 259 -2.91 -8.53 9.42
C GLU A 259 -3.73 -8.26 8.16
N PRO A 260 -3.08 -8.13 6.98
CA PRO A 260 -3.79 -7.97 5.72
C PRO A 260 -4.74 -9.13 5.44
N ARG A 261 -5.94 -8.81 5.00
CA ARG A 261 -6.88 -9.81 4.50
C ARG A 261 -6.50 -10.24 3.10
N LYS A 262 -6.69 -11.51 2.80
CA LYS A 262 -6.36 -12.13 1.54
C LYS A 262 -7.63 -12.51 0.78
N TYR A 263 -7.71 -12.11 -0.48
CA TYR A 263 -8.80 -12.47 -1.39
C TYR A 263 -8.24 -13.06 -2.68
N ILE A 264 -8.95 -14.00 -3.27
CA ILE A 264 -8.61 -14.58 -4.57
C ILE A 264 -9.25 -13.72 -5.65
N ASN A 265 -8.42 -13.15 -6.53
CA ASN A 265 -8.85 -12.29 -7.63
C ASN A 265 -9.27 -13.09 -8.87
N ARG A 266 -9.72 -12.38 -9.92
CA ARG A 266 -10.20 -12.98 -11.17
C ARG A 266 -9.15 -13.81 -11.95
N LYS A 267 -7.86 -13.67 -11.63
CA LYS A 267 -6.77 -14.49 -12.18
C LYS A 267 -6.36 -15.66 -11.27
N GLY A 268 -7.12 -15.94 -10.21
CA GLY A 268 -6.83 -17.00 -9.24
C GLY A 268 -5.59 -16.70 -8.37
N ARG A 269 -5.19 -15.43 -8.24
CA ARG A 269 -4.04 -15.00 -7.43
C ARG A 269 -4.51 -14.24 -6.21
N ASP A 270 -3.65 -14.19 -5.20
CA ASP A 270 -3.90 -13.41 -3.99
C ASP A 270 -3.86 -11.90 -4.29
N THR A 271 -4.87 -11.17 -3.81
CA THR A 271 -4.86 -9.73 -3.60
C THR A 271 -5.01 -9.47 -2.12
N LEU A 272 -4.07 -8.72 -1.55
CA LEU A 272 -4.07 -8.35 -0.14
C LEU A 272 -4.85 -7.04 0.06
N VAL A 273 -5.57 -6.93 1.19
CA VAL A 273 -6.26 -5.70 1.60
C VAL A 273 -5.83 -5.35 3.02
N ASN A 274 -5.37 -4.12 3.24
CA ASN A 274 -5.02 -3.65 4.58
C ASN A 274 -5.59 -2.26 4.86
N GLN A 275 -5.93 -2.01 6.14
CA GLN A 275 -6.42 -0.73 6.66
C GLN A 275 -5.95 -0.56 8.10
N VAL A 276 -5.58 0.66 8.54
CA VAL A 276 -4.91 0.88 9.84
C VAL A 276 -5.67 1.82 10.78
N GLY A 277 -6.98 1.70 10.77
CA GLY A 277 -7.83 2.45 11.68
C GLY A 277 -8.05 3.88 11.19
N TRP A 278 -7.90 4.87 12.08
CA TRP A 278 -8.18 6.27 11.79
C TRP A 278 -7.39 7.22 12.70
N ALA A 279 -7.56 8.54 12.47
CA ALA A 279 -6.97 9.62 13.28
C ALA A 279 -5.44 9.54 13.41
N GLY A 280 -4.76 8.85 12.50
CA GLY A 280 -3.31 8.69 12.53
C GLY A 280 -2.79 8.02 13.80
N MET A 281 -3.64 7.24 14.51
CA MET A 281 -3.22 6.48 15.69
C MET A 281 -2.30 5.31 15.34
N HIS A 282 -2.34 4.85 14.10
CA HIS A 282 -1.50 3.76 13.63
C HIS A 282 -0.72 4.14 12.38
N LEU A 283 0.45 3.51 12.22
CA LEU A 283 1.21 3.45 10.98
C LEU A 283 1.29 1.99 10.55
N GLY A 284 0.80 1.67 9.36
CA GLY A 284 0.93 0.34 8.77
C GLY A 284 2.31 0.14 8.15
N ARG A 285 2.88 -1.05 8.31
CA ARG A 285 4.09 -1.52 7.66
C ARG A 285 3.86 -2.89 7.06
N LEU A 286 4.16 -3.03 5.77
CA LEU A 286 4.10 -4.27 5.03
C LEU A 286 5.43 -4.46 4.31
N ASP A 287 6.17 -5.51 4.68
CA ASP A 287 7.46 -5.83 4.06
C ASP A 287 7.25 -6.95 3.04
N PHE A 288 7.70 -6.72 1.81
CA PHE A 288 7.60 -7.68 0.73
C PHE A 288 8.97 -8.07 0.21
N SER A 289 9.12 -9.35 -0.14
CA SER A 289 10.18 -9.86 -1.00
C SER A 289 9.61 -10.23 -2.38
N ILE A 290 10.34 -9.83 -3.44
CA ILE A 290 9.97 -10.08 -4.83
C ILE A 290 11.13 -10.82 -5.49
N THR A 291 10.86 -12.04 -5.99
CA THR A 291 11.88 -12.85 -6.68
C THR A 291 11.92 -12.54 -8.17
N GLY A 292 12.97 -13.00 -8.87
CA GLY A 292 13.15 -12.82 -10.31
C GLY A 292 11.99 -13.31 -11.17
N LYS A 293 11.16 -14.24 -10.67
CA LYS A 293 9.92 -14.71 -11.30
C LYS A 293 8.71 -13.83 -10.96
N LYS A 294 8.93 -12.65 -10.35
CA LYS A 294 7.91 -11.70 -9.90
C LYS A 294 6.91 -12.31 -8.89
N LYS A 295 7.33 -13.36 -8.17
CA LYS A 295 6.59 -13.88 -7.03
C LYS A 295 6.76 -12.90 -5.87
N LYS A 296 5.64 -12.44 -5.33
CA LYS A 296 5.58 -11.52 -4.21
C LYS A 296 5.22 -12.30 -2.96
N ASN A 297 6.05 -12.19 -1.93
CA ASN A 297 5.76 -12.76 -0.62
C ASN A 297 5.63 -11.59 0.36
N LEU A 298 4.58 -11.61 1.16
CA LEU A 298 4.48 -10.74 2.32
C LEU A 298 5.32 -11.40 3.44
N ASP A 299 6.44 -10.78 3.78
CA ASP A 299 7.37 -11.30 4.79
C ASP A 299 6.97 -10.87 6.19
N ASN A 300 6.40 -9.65 6.32
CA ASN A 300 6.00 -9.08 7.60
C ASN A 300 4.85 -8.10 7.41
N ALA A 301 3.94 -8.05 8.40
CA ALA A 301 2.87 -7.08 8.49
C ALA A 301 2.78 -6.56 9.94
N HIS A 302 2.73 -5.25 10.10
CA HIS A 302 2.64 -4.65 11.43
C HIS A 302 1.86 -3.33 11.40
N SER A 303 1.02 -3.12 12.43
CA SER A 303 0.34 -1.87 12.67
C SER A 303 0.89 -1.24 13.96
N PHE A 304 1.79 -0.26 13.81
CA PHE A 304 2.39 0.43 14.95
C PHE A 304 1.40 1.40 15.59
N LEU A 305 1.12 1.22 16.87
CA LEU A 305 0.37 2.19 17.66
C LEU A 305 1.29 3.38 18.01
N LEU A 306 0.86 4.60 17.68
CA LEU A 306 1.61 5.83 17.86
C LEU A 306 1.20 6.57 19.14
N GLY A 307 2.10 7.34 19.73
CA GLY A 307 1.84 8.36 20.75
C GLY A 307 2.09 7.94 22.19
N LYS A 308 1.70 6.80 22.71
CA LYS A 308 2.06 6.38 24.05
C LYS A 308 3.54 5.98 24.09
N LYS A 309 4.42 6.81 24.65
CA LYS A 309 5.64 6.28 25.25
C LYS A 309 5.17 5.37 26.39
N ASN A 310 5.57 4.11 26.35
CA ASN A 310 5.43 3.23 27.52
C ASN A 310 6.10 3.95 28.70
N VAL A 311 5.29 4.57 29.56
CA VAL A 311 5.73 4.92 30.89
C VAL A 311 5.88 3.55 31.58
N LYS A 312 7.13 3.10 31.65
CA LYS A 312 7.51 1.98 32.51
C LYS A 312 7.35 2.41 33.97
#